data_3391fc68aec074d751524c37b3fa1d03
#
_entry.id   3391fc68aec074d751524c37b3fa1d03
#
_cell.length_a   1.000
_cell.length_b   1.000
_cell.length_c   1.000
_cell.angle_alpha   90.00
_cell.angle_beta   90.00
_cell.angle_gamma   90.00
#
_symmetry.space_group_name_H-M   'P 1'
#
loop_
_entity.id
_entity.type
_entity.pdbx_description
1 polymer ?
#
loop_
_entity_poly.entity_id
_entity_poly.type
_entity_poly.pdbx_seq_one_letter_code
_entity_poly.pdbx_strand_id
1 'polypeptide(L)'
;DKETFCESLRAEGLPVTDDYRYGMPHRQSWYTERRVFGSSGYPWASPLYEGDPNRDFTCPNAQAMLKSHFTFSLHENWGTREIDDVIAIFQKVTSAYRAG
;
A
#
# COMPACT_ATOMS: atom_id res chain seq x y z
N ASP A 1 15.64 -0.57 7.83
CA ASP A 1 14.74 -0.75 6.69
C ASP A 1 13.29 -0.42 7.06
N LYS A 2 12.38 -0.47 6.10
CA LYS A 2 10.96 -0.13 6.29
C LYS A 2 10.26 -1.06 7.27
N GLU A 3 10.49 -2.35 7.20
CA GLU A 3 9.84 -3.36 8.06
C GLU A 3 10.17 -3.11 9.52
N THR A 4 11.45 -2.99 9.85
CA THR A 4 11.90 -2.72 11.23
C THR A 4 11.38 -1.37 11.75
N PHE A 5 11.31 -0.36 10.88
CA PHE A 5 10.73 0.94 11.24
C PHE A 5 9.24 0.82 11.57
N CYS A 6 8.48 0.12 10.75
CA CYS A 6 7.05 -0.12 10.98
C CYS A 6 6.79 -0.96 12.23
N GLU A 7 7.63 -1.97 12.49
CA GLU A 7 7.57 -2.75 13.73
C GLU A 7 7.78 -1.89 14.97
N SER A 8 8.74 -0.96 14.90
CA SER A 8 9.00 -0.01 16.00
C SER A 8 7.80 0.91 16.26
N LEU A 9 7.14 1.41 15.20
CA LEU A 9 5.91 2.20 15.35
C LEU A 9 4.77 1.39 15.97
N ARG A 10 4.61 0.13 15.57
CA ARG A 10 3.60 -0.76 16.16
C ARG A 10 3.88 -1.08 17.62
N ALA A 11 5.13 -1.26 17.98
CA ALA A 11 5.55 -1.50 19.36
C ALA A 11 5.24 -0.30 20.29
N GLU A 12 5.26 0.91 19.75
CA GLU A 12 4.86 2.12 20.46
C GLU A 12 3.32 2.35 20.48
N GLY A 13 2.56 1.47 19.85
CA GLY A 13 1.10 1.51 19.85
C GLY A 13 0.45 2.18 18.63
N LEU A 14 1.23 2.57 17.61
CA LEU A 14 0.68 3.11 16.36
C LEU A 14 0.47 1.98 15.33
N PRO A 15 -0.78 1.62 15.02
CA PRO A 15 -1.05 0.60 14.00
C PRO A 15 -0.74 1.14 12.62
N VAL A 16 0.33 0.63 12.02
CA VAL A 16 0.75 0.96 10.66
C VAL A 16 0.69 -0.28 9.77
N THR A 17 0.42 -0.05 8.50
CA THR A 17 0.47 -1.08 7.44
C THR A 17 1.67 -0.77 6.54
N ASP A 18 2.60 -1.70 6.47
CA ASP A 18 3.84 -1.56 5.72
C ASP A 18 3.70 -1.89 4.24
N ASP A 19 2.60 -2.56 3.86
CA ASP A 19 2.27 -2.83 2.47
C ASP A 19 0.92 -2.24 2.08
N TYR A 20 0.72 -2.06 0.77
CA TYR A 20 -0.59 -1.74 0.23
C TYR A 20 -1.50 -2.97 0.32
N ARG A 21 -2.57 -2.86 1.09
CA ARG A 21 -3.44 -3.98 1.50
C ARG A 21 -3.90 -4.89 0.36
N TYR A 22 -4.12 -4.31 -0.81
CA TYR A 22 -4.64 -5.03 -1.97
C TYR A 22 -3.57 -5.33 -3.02
N GLY A 23 -2.33 -4.94 -2.77
CA GLY A 23 -1.26 -5.06 -3.74
C GLY A 23 -1.47 -4.19 -4.99
N MET A 24 -0.64 -4.40 -5.97
CA MET A 24 -0.72 -3.65 -7.24
C MET A 24 -1.80 -4.24 -8.15
N PRO A 25 -2.74 -3.44 -8.66
CA PRO A 25 -3.87 -3.94 -9.48
C PRO A 25 -3.45 -4.78 -10.68
N HIS A 26 -2.39 -4.39 -11.37
CA HIS A 26 -1.89 -5.11 -12.54
C HIS A 26 -1.22 -6.47 -12.21
N ARG A 27 -1.02 -6.78 -10.92
CA ARG A 27 -0.50 -8.05 -10.42
C ARG A 27 -1.59 -8.94 -9.82
N GLN A 28 -2.79 -8.42 -9.67
CA GLN A 28 -3.90 -9.20 -9.13
C GLN A 28 -4.39 -10.25 -10.13
N SER A 29 -4.85 -11.38 -9.62
CA SER A 29 -5.31 -12.49 -10.46
C SER A 29 -6.46 -12.11 -11.38
N TRP A 30 -7.38 -11.27 -10.91
CA TRP A 30 -8.49 -10.79 -11.74
C TRP A 30 -8.00 -10.05 -13.00
N TYR A 31 -6.86 -9.34 -12.90
CA TYR A 31 -6.26 -8.67 -14.05
C TYR A 31 -5.39 -9.61 -14.88
N THR A 32 -4.47 -10.35 -14.26
CA THR A 32 -3.54 -11.25 -14.97
C THR A 32 -4.26 -12.38 -15.70
N GLU A 33 -5.37 -12.87 -15.14
CA GLU A 33 -6.21 -13.90 -15.73
C GLU A 33 -7.36 -13.34 -16.57
N ARG A 34 -7.52 -12.01 -16.66
CA ARG A 34 -8.61 -11.35 -17.39
C ARG A 34 -10.01 -11.78 -16.92
N ARG A 35 -10.20 -11.94 -15.62
CA ARG A 35 -11.39 -12.51 -14.97
C ARG A 35 -12.11 -11.51 -14.07
N VAL A 36 -12.57 -10.39 -14.65
CA VAL A 36 -13.34 -9.39 -13.91
C VAL A 36 -14.81 -9.79 -13.78
N PHE A 37 -15.38 -10.30 -14.89
CA PHE A 37 -16.79 -10.72 -14.97
C PHE A 37 -16.89 -12.21 -15.32
N GLY A 38 -16.67 -13.06 -14.32
CA GLY A 38 -16.64 -14.51 -14.51
C GLY A 38 -15.53 -14.96 -15.46
N SER A 39 -15.84 -15.90 -16.34
CA SER A 39 -14.88 -16.49 -17.29
C SER A 39 -14.96 -15.88 -18.71
N SER A 40 -15.72 -14.81 -18.91
CA SER A 40 -15.96 -14.23 -20.25
C SER A 40 -14.73 -13.54 -20.85
N GLY A 41 -13.74 -13.19 -20.05
CA GLY A 41 -12.62 -12.35 -20.49
C GLY A 41 -12.99 -10.89 -20.76
N TYR A 42 -14.23 -10.50 -20.53
CA TYR A 42 -14.68 -9.10 -20.70
C TYR A 42 -13.97 -8.19 -19.67
N PRO A 43 -13.56 -6.96 -20.05
CA PRO A 43 -13.75 -6.31 -21.36
C PRO A 43 -12.73 -6.67 -22.43
N TRP A 44 -11.63 -7.33 -22.12
CA TRP A 44 -10.51 -7.58 -23.04
C TRP A 44 -10.87 -8.47 -24.23
N ALA A 45 -11.79 -9.43 -24.03
CA ALA A 45 -12.29 -10.29 -25.11
C ALA A 45 -13.41 -9.65 -25.95
N SER A 46 -13.81 -8.44 -25.64
CA SER A 46 -14.83 -7.72 -26.39
C SER A 46 -14.29 -7.28 -27.77
N PRO A 47 -15.07 -7.41 -28.85
CA PRO A 47 -14.70 -6.85 -30.15
C PRO A 47 -14.62 -5.31 -30.16
N LEU A 48 -15.16 -4.65 -29.12
CA LEU A 48 -15.10 -3.21 -28.92
C LEU A 48 -13.84 -2.76 -28.16
N TYR A 49 -13.01 -3.71 -27.68
CA TYR A 49 -11.77 -3.38 -26.99
C TYR A 49 -10.69 -3.00 -28.00
N GLU A 50 -10.29 -1.74 -28.00
CA GLU A 50 -9.32 -1.18 -28.97
C GLU A 50 -7.86 -1.35 -28.53
N GLY A 51 -7.60 -1.78 -27.31
CA GLY A 51 -6.25 -2.00 -26.80
C GLY A 51 -5.71 -3.40 -27.05
N ASP A 52 -4.44 -3.63 -26.70
CA ASP A 52 -3.87 -4.98 -26.68
C ASP A 52 -4.42 -5.76 -25.46
N PRO A 53 -5.24 -6.81 -25.67
CA PRO A 53 -5.84 -7.58 -24.58
C PRO A 53 -4.81 -8.36 -23.75
N ASN A 54 -3.62 -8.58 -24.28
CA ASN A 54 -2.54 -9.32 -23.61
C ASN A 54 -1.47 -8.39 -23.03
N ARG A 55 -1.66 -7.09 -23.10
CA ARG A 55 -0.69 -6.13 -22.58
C ARG A 55 -0.41 -6.37 -21.10
N ASP A 56 0.85 -6.49 -20.75
CA ASP A 56 1.35 -6.53 -19.39
C ASP A 56 1.98 -5.19 -19.00
N PHE A 57 1.95 -4.90 -17.71
CA PHE A 57 2.49 -3.68 -17.14
C PHE A 57 3.53 -4.01 -16.05
N THR A 58 4.69 -3.38 -16.12
CA THR A 58 5.75 -3.56 -15.12
C THR A 58 5.62 -2.57 -13.96
N CYS A 59 5.16 -1.35 -14.22
CA CYS A 59 4.92 -0.28 -13.24
C CYS A 59 6.07 -0.12 -12.22
N PRO A 60 7.31 0.15 -12.66
CA PRO A 60 8.48 0.17 -11.77
C PRO A 60 8.39 1.25 -10.69
N ASN A 61 7.77 2.38 -10.97
CA ASN A 61 7.55 3.45 -9.98
C ASN A 61 6.59 3.02 -8.87
N ALA A 62 5.54 2.27 -9.20
CA ALA A 62 4.62 1.71 -8.20
C ALA A 62 5.34 0.67 -7.32
N GLN A 63 6.18 -0.17 -7.91
CA GLN A 63 7.00 -1.13 -7.17
C GLN A 63 7.99 -0.43 -6.23
N ALA A 64 8.64 0.63 -6.69
CA ALA A 64 9.56 1.43 -5.87
C ALA A 64 8.82 2.11 -4.70
N MET A 65 7.63 2.65 -4.96
CA MET A 65 6.79 3.25 -3.93
C MET A 65 6.39 2.24 -2.85
N LEU A 66 5.99 1.02 -3.24
CA LEU A 66 5.64 -0.02 -2.27
C LEU A 66 6.79 -0.40 -1.33
N LYS A 67 8.03 -0.28 -1.78
CA LYS A 67 9.22 -0.53 -0.96
C LYS A 67 9.54 0.59 0.03
N SER A 68 9.05 1.78 -0.21
CA SER A 68 9.46 3.00 0.53
C SER A 68 8.34 3.67 1.34
N HIS A 69 7.08 3.24 1.19
CA HIS A 69 5.97 3.84 1.93
C HIS A 69 5.39 2.88 2.96
N PHE A 70 4.70 3.45 3.90
CA PHE A 70 3.77 2.78 4.80
C PHE A 70 2.55 3.68 5.01
N THR A 71 1.49 3.12 5.55
CA THR A 71 0.25 3.84 5.80
C THR A 71 -0.20 3.65 7.25
N PHE A 72 -0.84 4.65 7.80
CA PHE A 72 -1.61 4.54 9.03
C PHE A 72 -2.94 5.28 8.87
N SER A 73 -3.95 4.80 9.57
CA SER A 73 -5.29 5.39 9.48
C SER A 73 -5.44 6.53 10.48
N LEU A 74 -6.00 7.64 10.02
CA LEU A 74 -6.49 8.71 10.87
C LEU A 74 -7.98 8.46 11.13
N HIS A 75 -8.41 8.67 12.36
CA HIS A 75 -9.81 8.53 12.73
C HIS A 75 -10.44 9.89 12.97
N GLU A 76 -11.63 10.11 12.46
CA GLU A 76 -12.34 11.39 12.54
C GLU A 76 -12.67 11.84 13.96
N ASN A 77 -12.74 10.88 14.90
CA ASN A 77 -12.99 11.18 16.31
C ASN A 77 -11.72 11.45 17.14
N TRP A 78 -10.55 11.47 16.50
CA TRP A 78 -9.32 11.83 17.20
C TRP A 78 -9.33 13.32 17.54
N GLY A 79 -8.98 13.62 18.80
CA GLY A 79 -8.74 14.96 19.27
C GLY A 79 -7.25 15.27 19.36
N THR A 80 -6.93 16.38 20.01
CA THR A 80 -5.55 16.85 20.19
C THR A 80 -4.68 15.82 20.88
N ARG A 81 -5.22 15.08 21.86
CA ARG A 81 -4.48 14.07 22.63
C ARG A 81 -3.95 12.95 21.73
N GLU A 82 -4.80 12.38 20.89
CA GLU A 82 -4.42 11.30 19.99
C GLU A 82 -3.42 11.78 18.94
N ILE A 83 -3.56 13.01 18.47
CA ILE A 83 -2.62 13.64 17.54
C ILE A 83 -1.26 13.84 18.21
N ASP A 84 -1.22 14.33 19.43
CA ASP A 84 0.02 14.54 20.19
C ASP A 84 0.71 13.20 20.48
N ASP A 85 -0.04 12.14 20.80
CA ASP A 85 0.48 10.79 20.99
C ASP A 85 1.14 10.26 19.71
N VAL A 86 0.50 10.42 18.56
CA VAL A 86 1.07 10.03 17.26
C VAL A 86 2.36 10.78 16.97
N ILE A 87 2.38 12.09 17.19
CA ILE A 87 3.59 12.91 16.99
C ILE A 87 4.72 12.43 17.91
N ALA A 88 4.43 12.18 19.18
CA ALA A 88 5.41 11.69 20.14
C ALA A 88 6.00 10.32 19.73
N ILE A 89 5.18 9.40 19.24
CA ILE A 89 5.62 8.10 18.73
C ILE A 89 6.58 8.29 17.55
N PHE A 90 6.21 9.10 16.56
CA PHE A 90 7.10 9.37 15.42
C PHE A 90 8.40 10.02 15.84
N GLN A 91 8.38 10.99 16.74
CA GLN A 91 9.59 11.65 17.26
C GLN A 91 10.51 10.65 17.96
N LYS A 92 9.96 9.77 18.82
CA LYS A 92 10.71 8.74 19.52
C LYS A 92 11.39 7.77 18.57
N VAL A 93 10.61 7.18 17.66
CA VAL A 93 11.14 6.19 16.72
C VAL A 93 12.17 6.80 15.77
N THR A 94 11.86 7.96 15.16
CA THR A 94 12.78 8.61 14.23
C THR A 94 14.07 9.06 14.89
N SER A 95 14.01 9.50 16.15
CA SER A 95 15.21 9.88 16.92
C SER A 95 16.11 8.68 17.17
N ALA A 96 15.55 7.52 17.50
CA ALA A 96 16.30 6.28 17.69
C ALA A 96 17.01 5.86 16.39
N TYR A 97 16.34 5.97 15.24
CA TYR A 97 16.95 5.65 13.94
C TYR A 97 18.04 6.63 13.50
N ARG A 98 17.95 7.90 13.88
CA ARG A 98 18.98 8.91 13.60
C ARG A 98 20.20 8.78 14.49
N ALA A 99 20.04 8.27 15.72
CA ALA A 99 21.11 8.07 16.67
C ALA A 99 21.94 6.80 16.41
N GLY A 100 21.37 5.86 15.70
CA GLY A 100 22.01 4.61 15.27
C GLY A 100 22.49 4.68 13.87
#